data_7037774c4f685419d9a6dd43ab230e33
#
_entry.id   7037774c4f685419d9a6dd43ab230e33
#
_cell.length_a   1.000
_cell.length_b   1.000
_cell.length_c   1.000
_cell.angle_alpha   90.00
_cell.angle_beta   90.00
_cell.angle_gamma   90.00
#
_symmetry.space_group_name_H-M   'P 1'
#
loop_
_entity.id
_entity.type
_entity.pdbx_description
1 polymer ?
#
loop_
_entity_poly.entity_id
_entity_poly.type
_entity_poly.pdbx_seq_one_letter_code
_entity_poly.pdbx_strand_id
1 'polypeptide(L)'
;SLVRNSREYNFPINIIFFICSTKKAKGIKFAKLYKIPLIVLDLNNLINLEYILIELQKRNISIICLAGYMKILNKKFINRFNKIIINIHPSLLPKYRGLNTFQRVLKNKEKLTGCTVHYVNNKLDSGKIILKKKIYVEPKDSEETLKAKVQAKEYRAYSESIFYIFR
;
A
#
# COMPACT_ATOMS: atom_id res chain seq x y z
N SER A 1 -0.98 10.87 -3.20
CA SER A 1 -2.18 10.79 -4.08
C SER A 1 -3.43 10.41 -3.30
N LEU A 2 -3.49 9.27 -2.57
CA LEU A 2 -4.72 8.84 -1.88
C LEU A 2 -5.35 9.92 -1.00
N VAL A 3 -4.56 10.60 -0.16
CA VAL A 3 -5.07 11.69 0.71
C VAL A 3 -5.65 12.84 -0.11
N ARG A 4 -5.03 13.18 -1.24
CA ARG A 4 -5.55 14.25 -2.11
C ARG A 4 -6.85 13.80 -2.76
N ASN A 5 -6.88 12.61 -3.33
CA ASN A 5 -8.05 12.09 -4.03
C ASN A 5 -9.24 11.84 -3.08
N SER A 6 -8.98 11.43 -1.82
CA SER A 6 -10.04 11.22 -0.83
C SER A 6 -10.79 12.51 -0.45
N ARG A 7 -10.34 13.66 -0.93
CA ARG A 7 -11.03 14.95 -0.75
C ARG A 7 -11.77 15.43 -2.00
N GLU A 8 -11.70 14.67 -3.08
CA GLU A 8 -12.48 14.94 -4.29
C GLU A 8 -13.91 14.43 -4.11
N TYR A 9 -14.89 15.19 -4.61
CA TYR A 9 -16.32 14.97 -4.36
C TYR A 9 -16.81 13.55 -4.66
N ASN A 10 -16.26 12.89 -5.66
CA ASN A 10 -16.68 11.54 -6.09
C ASN A 10 -15.74 10.42 -5.66
N PHE A 11 -14.80 10.67 -4.73
CA PHE A 11 -13.90 9.60 -4.31
C PHE A 11 -14.61 8.72 -3.26
N PRO A 12 -14.66 7.38 -3.45
CA PRO A 12 -15.58 6.50 -2.70
C PRO A 12 -15.18 6.24 -1.25
N ILE A 13 -14.03 6.75 -0.79
CA ILE A 13 -13.58 6.59 0.59
C ILE A 13 -13.09 7.91 1.20
N ASN A 14 -13.22 8.00 2.52
CA ASN A 14 -12.60 9.04 3.35
C ASN A 14 -11.46 8.44 4.16
N ILE A 15 -10.33 9.17 4.26
CA ILE A 15 -9.22 8.76 5.11
C ILE A 15 -9.46 9.30 6.53
N ILE A 16 -9.79 8.40 7.45
CA ILE A 16 -10.15 8.72 8.82
C ILE A 16 -8.91 8.93 9.69
N PHE A 17 -7.86 8.11 9.52
CA PHE A 17 -6.61 8.29 10.22
C PHE A 17 -5.44 7.56 9.56
N PHE A 18 -4.23 7.93 9.99
CA PHE A 18 -2.97 7.36 9.56
C PHE A 18 -2.34 6.51 10.66
N ILE A 19 -1.76 5.37 10.26
CA ILE A 19 -0.91 4.58 11.14
C ILE A 19 0.48 4.51 10.52
N CYS A 20 1.50 4.81 11.30
CA CYS A 20 2.90 4.68 10.91
C CYS A 20 3.66 3.81 11.91
N SER A 21 4.55 2.94 11.42
CA SER A 21 5.40 2.09 12.27
C SER A 21 6.62 2.82 12.85
N THR A 22 6.89 4.05 12.40
CA THR A 22 8.03 4.87 12.84
C THR A 22 7.73 6.36 12.72
N LYS A 23 8.29 7.15 13.63
CA LYS A 23 8.24 8.63 13.59
C LYS A 23 8.94 9.24 12.35
N LYS A 24 9.78 8.46 11.64
CA LYS A 24 10.49 8.89 10.43
C LYS A 24 9.71 8.63 9.14
N ALA A 25 8.50 8.09 9.21
CA ALA A 25 7.70 7.75 8.02
C ALA A 25 7.36 9.00 7.20
N LYS A 26 7.66 8.97 5.89
CA LYS A 26 7.41 10.10 4.97
C LYS A 26 5.94 10.50 4.88
N GLY A 27 5.01 9.59 5.19
CA GLY A 27 3.57 9.83 5.22
C GLY A 27 3.11 10.82 6.29
N ILE A 28 3.88 10.98 7.38
CA ILE A 28 3.53 11.83 8.53
C ILE A 28 3.31 13.30 8.11
N LYS A 29 4.16 13.81 7.20
CA LYS A 29 4.01 15.17 6.68
C LYS A 29 2.65 15.42 6.03
N PHE A 30 2.12 14.41 5.32
CA PHE A 30 0.82 14.51 4.68
C PHE A 30 -0.32 14.40 5.70
N ALA A 31 -0.21 13.52 6.70
CA ALA A 31 -1.18 13.45 7.79
C ALA A 31 -1.30 14.80 8.50
N LYS A 32 -0.17 15.45 8.82
CA LYS A 32 -0.13 16.78 9.44
C LYS A 32 -0.72 17.85 8.52
N LEU A 33 -0.26 17.91 7.24
CA LEU A 33 -0.72 18.91 6.26
C LEU A 33 -2.24 18.88 6.06
N TYR A 34 -2.81 17.67 6.01
CA TYR A 34 -4.24 17.47 5.78
C TYR A 34 -5.05 17.31 7.07
N LYS A 35 -4.42 17.54 8.25
CA LYS A 35 -5.05 17.45 9.58
C LYS A 35 -5.73 16.08 9.82
N ILE A 36 -5.11 14.99 9.32
CA ILE A 36 -5.62 13.64 9.52
C ILE A 36 -5.02 13.10 10.83
N PRO A 37 -5.82 12.56 11.76
CA PRO A 37 -5.33 11.94 12.99
C PRO A 37 -4.23 10.91 12.70
N LEU A 38 -3.16 10.92 13.48
CA LEU A 38 -1.98 10.09 13.29
C LEU A 38 -1.68 9.27 14.53
N ILE A 39 -1.47 7.97 14.35
CA ILE A 39 -1.00 7.04 15.38
C ILE A 39 0.36 6.49 14.92
N VAL A 40 1.36 6.55 15.80
CA VAL A 40 2.68 5.95 15.55
C VAL A 40 2.85 4.76 16.47
N LEU A 41 2.81 3.55 15.92
CA LEU A 41 2.98 2.31 16.67
C LEU A 41 3.44 1.14 15.77
N ASP A 42 4.11 0.16 16.34
CA ASP A 42 4.49 -1.07 15.62
C ASP A 42 3.36 -2.11 15.71
N LEU A 43 2.78 -2.44 14.57
CA LEU A 43 1.71 -3.45 14.44
C LEU A 43 2.19 -4.90 14.70
N ASN A 44 3.49 -5.14 14.84
CA ASN A 44 4.01 -6.45 15.23
C ASN A 44 4.06 -6.66 16.75
N ASN A 45 3.89 -5.60 17.53
CA ASN A 45 3.71 -5.70 18.97
C ASN A 45 2.25 -6.07 19.28
N LEU A 46 2.02 -7.12 20.06
CA LEU A 46 0.68 -7.65 20.36
C LEU A 46 -0.21 -6.65 21.09
N ILE A 47 0.35 -5.86 22.01
CA ILE A 47 -0.40 -4.83 22.74
C ILE A 47 -0.89 -3.75 21.76
N ASN A 48 -0.03 -3.30 20.86
CA ASN A 48 -0.37 -2.33 19.85
C ASN A 48 -1.43 -2.87 18.87
N LEU A 49 -1.36 -4.17 18.58
CA LEU A 49 -2.32 -4.85 17.70
C LEU A 49 -3.73 -4.83 18.31
N GLU A 50 -3.87 -5.13 19.57
CA GLU A 50 -5.16 -5.06 20.29
C GLU A 50 -5.71 -3.63 20.28
N TYR A 51 -4.88 -2.68 20.68
CA TYR A 51 -5.26 -1.27 20.66
C TYR A 51 -5.77 -0.80 19.29
N ILE A 52 -5.03 -1.14 18.22
CA ILE A 52 -5.41 -0.68 16.88
C ILE A 52 -6.69 -1.35 16.38
N LEU A 53 -6.93 -2.62 16.70
CA LEU A 53 -8.17 -3.30 16.34
C LEU A 53 -9.39 -2.63 16.99
N ILE A 54 -9.26 -2.22 18.26
CA ILE A 54 -10.30 -1.46 18.96
C ILE A 54 -10.54 -0.11 18.28
N GLU A 55 -9.48 0.63 17.93
CA GLU A 55 -9.60 1.91 17.24
C GLU A 55 -10.23 1.79 15.83
N LEU A 56 -9.88 0.74 15.09
CA LEU A 56 -10.47 0.45 13.79
C LEU A 56 -11.98 0.15 13.91
N GLN A 57 -12.37 -0.59 14.92
CA GLN A 57 -13.77 -0.91 15.19
C GLN A 57 -14.57 0.31 15.64
N LYS A 58 -14.06 1.08 16.62
CA LYS A 58 -14.70 2.32 17.11
C LYS A 58 -14.96 3.32 16.00
N ARG A 59 -14.07 3.40 15.02
CA ARG A 59 -14.17 4.32 13.87
C ARG A 59 -14.87 3.72 12.66
N ASN A 60 -15.42 2.52 12.79
CA ASN A 60 -16.10 1.78 11.72
C ASN A 60 -15.27 1.72 10.42
N ILE A 61 -13.97 1.43 10.53
CA ILE A 61 -13.09 1.35 9.37
C ILE A 61 -13.45 0.14 8.52
N SER A 62 -13.71 0.36 7.24
CA SER A 62 -14.07 -0.69 6.26
C SER A 62 -12.88 -1.17 5.42
N ILE A 63 -11.85 -0.34 5.25
CA ILE A 63 -10.69 -0.66 4.42
C ILE A 63 -9.40 -0.15 5.04
N ILE A 64 -8.33 -0.95 4.93
CA ILE A 64 -6.96 -0.55 5.24
C ILE A 64 -6.17 -0.52 3.93
N CYS A 65 -5.52 0.62 3.67
CA CYS A 65 -4.67 0.83 2.51
C CYS A 65 -3.20 0.82 2.93
N LEU A 66 -2.46 -0.26 2.64
CA LEU A 66 -1.02 -0.33 2.90
C LEU A 66 -0.25 0.44 1.82
N ALA A 67 0.56 1.40 2.22
CA ALA A 67 1.39 2.21 1.33
C ALA A 67 2.82 2.30 1.86
N GLY A 68 3.75 1.60 1.21
CA GLY A 68 5.14 1.51 1.67
C GLY A 68 5.31 0.77 3.00
N TYR A 69 4.39 -0.11 3.33
CA TYR A 69 4.51 -0.98 4.50
C TYR A 69 5.41 -2.17 4.15
N MET A 70 6.62 -2.20 4.74
CA MET A 70 7.69 -3.14 4.39
C MET A 70 7.72 -4.41 5.26
N LYS A 71 6.83 -4.51 6.24
CA LYS A 71 6.72 -5.66 7.13
C LYS A 71 5.56 -6.57 6.70
N ILE A 72 5.59 -7.83 7.13
CA ILE A 72 4.44 -8.73 6.96
C ILE A 72 3.44 -8.42 8.07
N LEU A 73 2.17 -8.21 7.72
CA LEU A 73 1.11 -8.07 8.72
C LEU A 73 0.91 -9.38 9.50
N ASN A 74 0.70 -9.25 10.79
CA ASN A 74 0.41 -10.38 11.64
C ASN A 74 -0.89 -11.09 11.19
N LYS A 75 -0.85 -12.41 11.07
CA LYS A 75 -2.00 -13.22 10.66
C LYS A 75 -3.22 -13.03 11.57
N LYS A 76 -2.99 -12.90 12.89
CA LYS A 76 -4.07 -12.61 13.85
C LYS A 76 -4.74 -11.27 13.57
N PHE A 77 -3.95 -10.25 13.17
CA PHE A 77 -4.49 -8.96 12.78
C PHE A 77 -5.39 -9.07 11.55
N ILE A 78 -4.91 -9.72 10.48
CA ILE A 78 -5.67 -9.90 9.24
C ILE A 78 -6.99 -10.61 9.52
N ASN A 79 -6.95 -11.73 10.25
CA ASN A 79 -8.13 -12.53 10.56
C ASN A 79 -9.13 -11.79 11.46
N ARG A 80 -8.66 -11.01 12.44
CA ARG A 80 -9.53 -10.28 13.37
C ARG A 80 -10.12 -9.01 12.78
N PHE A 81 -9.36 -8.31 11.95
CA PHE A 81 -9.91 -7.15 11.23
C PHE A 81 -11.03 -7.58 10.28
N ASN A 82 -10.88 -8.72 9.61
CA ASN A 82 -11.91 -9.39 8.79
C ASN A 82 -12.67 -8.46 7.82
N LYS A 83 -12.00 -7.41 7.35
CA LYS A 83 -12.50 -6.47 6.34
C LYS A 83 -11.41 -6.30 5.25
N ILE A 84 -11.60 -5.37 4.35
CA ILE A 84 -10.73 -5.19 3.20
C ILE A 84 -9.37 -4.63 3.63
N ILE A 85 -8.29 -5.32 3.26
CA ILE A 85 -6.92 -4.81 3.33
C ILE A 85 -6.33 -4.91 1.92
N ILE A 86 -5.82 -3.81 1.40
CA ILE A 86 -5.16 -3.77 0.10
C ILE A 86 -3.73 -3.27 0.25
N ASN A 87 -2.88 -3.75 -0.66
CA ASN A 87 -1.48 -3.33 -0.75
C ASN A 87 -1.12 -2.99 -2.19
N ILE A 88 -0.14 -2.10 -2.35
CA ILE A 88 0.50 -1.86 -3.65
C ILE A 88 1.92 -2.39 -3.62
N HIS A 89 2.25 -3.21 -4.62
CA HIS A 89 3.57 -3.85 -4.76
C HIS A 89 4.25 -3.40 -6.05
N PRO A 90 5.53 -3.00 -6.03
CA PRO A 90 6.22 -2.40 -7.16
C PRO A 90 6.71 -3.41 -8.21
N SER A 91 5.92 -4.43 -8.51
CA SER A 91 6.16 -5.38 -9.61
C SER A 91 4.87 -5.86 -10.24
N LEU A 92 5.00 -6.57 -11.36
CA LEU A 92 3.89 -7.32 -11.99
C LEU A 92 3.77 -8.70 -11.31
N LEU A 93 3.06 -8.76 -10.17
CA LEU A 93 2.83 -10.04 -9.47
C LEU A 93 2.28 -11.12 -10.42
N PRO A 94 2.65 -12.39 -10.27
CA PRO A 94 3.38 -12.98 -9.14
C PRO A 94 4.91 -12.83 -9.18
N LYS A 95 5.49 -12.19 -10.21
CA LYS A 95 6.94 -11.97 -10.28
C LYS A 95 7.41 -10.99 -9.20
N TYR A 96 8.60 -11.23 -8.67
CA TYR A 96 9.32 -10.32 -7.77
C TYR A 96 8.56 -9.96 -6.48
N ARG A 97 7.88 -10.94 -5.84
CA ARG A 97 7.35 -10.79 -4.49
C ARG A 97 8.44 -10.38 -3.50
N GLY A 98 8.07 -9.67 -2.44
CA GLY A 98 8.97 -9.26 -1.36
C GLY A 98 9.86 -8.08 -1.70
N LEU A 99 11.03 -8.01 -1.08
CA LEU A 99 11.93 -6.87 -1.10
C LEU A 99 12.84 -6.81 -2.33
N ASN A 100 13.55 -5.68 -2.50
CA ASN A 100 14.57 -5.43 -3.51
C ASN A 100 14.07 -5.65 -4.96
N THR A 101 12.84 -5.28 -5.21
CA THR A 101 12.13 -5.54 -6.46
C THR A 101 12.85 -4.93 -7.67
N PHE A 102 13.25 -3.66 -7.60
CA PHE A 102 13.88 -2.95 -8.71
C PHE A 102 15.26 -3.52 -9.05
N GLN A 103 16.08 -3.82 -8.05
CA GLN A 103 17.39 -4.46 -8.23
C GLN A 103 17.23 -5.82 -8.94
N ARG A 104 16.24 -6.62 -8.53
CA ARG A 104 15.98 -7.94 -9.12
C ARG A 104 15.47 -7.81 -10.56
N VAL A 105 14.63 -6.84 -10.86
CA VAL A 105 14.13 -6.54 -12.20
C VAL A 105 15.30 -6.17 -13.13
N LEU A 106 16.17 -5.24 -12.70
CA LEU A 106 17.32 -4.77 -13.46
C LEU A 106 18.36 -5.89 -13.66
N LYS A 107 18.68 -6.64 -12.60
CA LYS A 107 19.62 -7.78 -12.65
C LYS A 107 19.16 -8.84 -13.66
N ASN A 108 17.86 -9.10 -13.74
CA ASN A 108 17.29 -10.08 -14.66
C ASN A 108 17.02 -9.50 -16.06
N LYS A 109 17.45 -8.25 -16.33
CA LYS A 109 17.30 -7.59 -17.63
C LYS A 109 15.85 -7.66 -18.17
N GLU A 110 14.87 -7.55 -17.27
CA GLU A 110 13.46 -7.56 -17.65
C GLU A 110 13.15 -6.36 -18.54
N LYS A 111 12.44 -6.59 -19.63
CA LYS A 111 11.98 -5.51 -20.54
C LYS A 111 10.70 -4.83 -20.06
N LEU A 112 9.98 -5.46 -19.14
CA LEU A 112 8.69 -5.01 -18.65
C LEU A 112 8.60 -5.24 -17.13
N THR A 113 8.17 -4.20 -16.42
CA THR A 113 7.84 -4.24 -14.99
C THR A 113 6.57 -3.43 -14.73
N GLY A 114 6.32 -3.01 -13.51
CA GLY A 114 5.18 -2.18 -13.16
C GLY A 114 4.81 -2.24 -11.69
N CYS A 115 3.54 -2.05 -11.41
CA CYS A 115 2.99 -2.21 -10.07
C CYS A 115 1.71 -3.03 -10.08
N THR A 116 1.39 -3.62 -8.94
CA THR A 116 0.20 -4.42 -8.72
C THR A 116 -0.49 -3.98 -7.43
N VAL A 117 -1.77 -3.65 -7.51
CA VAL A 117 -2.64 -3.53 -6.33
C VAL A 117 -3.36 -4.86 -6.12
N HIS A 118 -3.32 -5.36 -4.90
CA HIS A 118 -3.89 -6.67 -4.56
C HIS A 118 -4.48 -6.66 -3.15
N TYR A 119 -5.40 -7.57 -2.89
CA TYR A 119 -5.87 -7.86 -1.54
C TYR A 119 -4.76 -8.49 -0.72
N VAL A 120 -4.72 -8.18 0.58
CA VAL A 120 -3.77 -8.78 1.51
C VAL A 120 -4.38 -10.04 2.13
N ASN A 121 -3.59 -11.10 2.16
CA ASN A 121 -3.89 -12.35 2.83
C ASN A 121 -2.71 -12.79 3.72
N ASN A 122 -2.78 -14.00 4.28
CA ASN A 122 -1.76 -14.53 5.19
C ASN A 122 -0.43 -14.94 4.50
N LYS A 123 -0.31 -14.77 3.17
CA LYS A 123 0.90 -15.08 2.39
C LYS A 123 1.43 -13.81 1.74
N LEU A 124 2.76 -13.63 1.73
CA LEU A 124 3.42 -12.46 1.18
C LEU A 124 3.06 -12.24 -0.30
N ASP A 125 2.55 -11.04 -0.63
CA ASP A 125 2.23 -10.57 -1.97
C ASP A 125 1.51 -11.60 -2.86
N SER A 126 0.54 -12.32 -2.28
CA SER A 126 -0.13 -13.45 -2.95
C SER A 126 -1.66 -13.35 -2.99
N GLY A 127 -2.22 -12.26 -2.47
CA GLY A 127 -3.66 -12.05 -2.50
C GLY A 127 -4.20 -11.79 -3.91
N LYS A 128 -5.54 -11.89 -4.05
CA LYS A 128 -6.23 -11.65 -5.33
C LYS A 128 -5.85 -10.28 -5.89
N ILE A 129 -5.46 -10.25 -7.15
CA ILE A 129 -5.05 -9.03 -7.85
C ILE A 129 -6.30 -8.22 -8.20
N ILE A 130 -6.22 -6.91 -7.97
CA ILE A 130 -7.24 -5.93 -8.31
C ILE A 130 -6.87 -5.25 -9.62
N LEU A 131 -5.63 -4.72 -9.70
CA LEU A 131 -5.17 -3.95 -10.85
C LEU A 131 -3.66 -4.09 -11.04
N LYS A 132 -3.21 -4.09 -12.30
CA LYS A 132 -1.80 -3.98 -12.67
C LYS A 132 -1.59 -2.82 -13.64
N LYS A 133 -0.48 -2.10 -13.48
CA LYS A 133 0.00 -1.11 -14.46
C LYS A 133 1.39 -1.51 -14.94
N LYS A 134 1.54 -1.59 -16.26
CA LYS A 134 2.79 -1.98 -16.92
C LYS A 134 3.66 -0.77 -17.22
N ILE A 135 4.98 -0.97 -17.20
CA ILE A 135 6.03 0.01 -17.50
C ILE A 135 7.15 -0.70 -18.24
N TYR A 136 7.62 -0.11 -19.34
CA TYR A 136 8.80 -0.58 -20.03
C TYR A 136 10.07 -0.18 -19.26
N VAL A 137 11.02 -1.12 -19.15
CA VAL A 137 12.34 -0.89 -18.58
C VAL A 137 13.29 -0.53 -19.73
N GLU A 138 13.90 0.63 -19.63
CA GLU A 138 14.85 1.10 -20.62
C GLU A 138 16.26 0.61 -20.30
N PRO A 139 17.16 0.41 -21.29
CA PRO A 139 18.52 -0.05 -21.03
C PRO A 139 19.33 0.86 -20.10
N LYS A 140 18.99 2.16 -20.07
CA LYS A 140 19.62 3.19 -19.24
C LYS A 140 19.00 3.36 -17.85
N ASP A 141 17.94 2.60 -17.52
CA ASP A 141 17.30 2.74 -16.21
C ASP A 141 18.22 2.30 -15.08
N SER A 142 18.39 3.19 -14.11
CA SER A 142 18.93 2.88 -12.80
C SER A 142 17.79 2.44 -11.85
N GLU A 143 18.15 1.99 -10.66
CA GLU A 143 17.16 1.67 -9.62
C GLU A 143 16.30 2.89 -9.27
N GLU A 144 16.92 4.07 -9.18
CA GLU A 144 16.21 5.32 -8.86
C GLU A 144 15.25 5.73 -9.97
N THR A 145 15.69 5.69 -11.24
CA THR A 145 14.83 6.09 -12.37
C THR A 145 13.66 5.13 -12.54
N LEU A 146 13.91 3.82 -12.43
CA LEU A 146 12.87 2.81 -12.50
C LEU A 146 11.88 2.95 -11.35
N LYS A 147 12.36 3.18 -10.13
CA LYS A 147 11.52 3.45 -8.95
C LYS A 147 10.62 4.66 -9.17
N ALA A 148 11.16 5.77 -9.69
CA ALA A 148 10.38 6.97 -9.96
C ALA A 148 9.27 6.70 -11.01
N LYS A 149 9.59 5.99 -12.10
CA LYS A 149 8.61 5.58 -13.13
C LYS A 149 7.49 4.71 -12.54
N VAL A 150 7.85 3.71 -11.74
CA VAL A 150 6.87 2.81 -11.10
C VAL A 150 6.00 3.59 -10.13
N GLN A 151 6.59 4.43 -9.28
CA GLN A 151 5.88 5.21 -8.27
C GLN A 151 4.84 6.16 -8.89
N ALA A 152 5.14 6.77 -10.04
CA ALA A 152 4.18 7.58 -10.78
C ALA A 152 2.94 6.77 -11.22
N LYS A 153 3.12 5.50 -11.59
CA LYS A 153 2.00 4.60 -11.92
C LYS A 153 1.27 4.08 -10.69
N GLU A 154 1.99 3.84 -9.58
CA GLU A 154 1.41 3.41 -8.31
C GLU A 154 0.35 4.39 -7.82
N TYR A 155 0.61 5.70 -7.91
CA TYR A 155 -0.33 6.72 -7.47
C TYR A 155 -1.68 6.65 -8.17
N ARG A 156 -1.69 6.36 -9.46
CA ARG A 156 -2.92 6.17 -10.26
C ARG A 156 -3.55 4.81 -9.99
N ALA A 157 -2.75 3.75 -10.03
CA ALA A 157 -3.23 2.38 -9.83
C ALA A 157 -3.95 2.21 -8.49
N TYR A 158 -3.44 2.83 -7.44
CA TYR A 158 -4.03 2.73 -6.12
C TYR A 158 -5.43 3.36 -6.06
N SER A 159 -5.57 4.58 -6.57
CA SER A 159 -6.87 5.28 -6.62
C SER A 159 -7.87 4.57 -7.52
N GLU A 160 -7.46 4.13 -8.72
CA GLU A 160 -8.32 3.36 -9.61
C GLU A 160 -8.80 2.05 -8.95
N SER A 161 -7.93 1.37 -8.20
CA SER A 161 -8.29 0.14 -7.49
C SER A 161 -9.38 0.36 -6.45
N ILE A 162 -9.37 1.51 -5.77
CA ILE A 162 -10.41 1.87 -4.80
C ILE A 162 -11.76 2.05 -5.50
N PHE A 163 -11.77 2.71 -6.66
CA PHE A 163 -12.99 2.79 -7.45
C PHE A 163 -13.52 1.42 -7.90
N TYR A 164 -12.66 0.47 -8.26
CA TYR A 164 -13.10 -0.90 -8.60
C TYR A 164 -13.67 -1.68 -7.42
N ILE A 165 -13.24 -1.39 -6.21
CA ILE A 165 -13.71 -2.08 -5.00
C ILE A 165 -15.08 -1.59 -4.57
N PHE A 166 -15.38 -0.30 -4.76
CA PHE A 166 -16.57 0.36 -4.22
C PHE A 166 -17.57 0.84 -5.28
N ARG A 167 -17.49 0.29 -6.47
CA ARG A 167 -18.48 0.48 -7.55
C ARG A 167 -19.73 -0.35 -7.37
#